data_4d22b4fd91706d2dc267bebfa423dc1f
#
_entry.id   4d22b4fd91706d2dc267bebfa423dc1f
#
_cell.length_a   1.000
_cell.length_b   1.000
_cell.length_c   1.000
_cell.angle_alpha   90.00
_cell.angle_beta   90.00
_cell.angle_gamma   90.00
#
_symmetry.space_group_name_H-M   'P 1'
#
loop_
_entity.id
_entity.type
_entity.pdbx_description
1 polymer ?
#
loop_
_entity_poly.entity_id
_entity_poly.type
_entity_poly.pdbx_seq_one_letter_code
_entity_poly.pdbx_strand_id
1 'polypeptide(L)'
;MATSDAQTSNRAIITVLGSDCPGIVAAVSGALAEREANILDISQTILQGIFTMTMLVELGESAEFSELKGKLDDLSESLGVQITLQREDVFRYMYRL
;
A
#
# COMPACT_ATOMS: atom_id res chain seq x y z
N MET A 1 1.40 22.75 11.78
CA MET A 1 0.97 21.88 11.87
C MET A 1 1.28 20.75 12.63
N ALA A 2 1.19 20.85 13.78
CA ALA A 2 1.49 19.81 14.68
C ALA A 2 0.55 18.70 14.51
N THR A 3 -0.39 18.91 13.67
CA THR A 3 -1.36 17.90 13.50
C THR A 3 -0.81 16.69 12.83
N SER A 4 0.39 16.75 12.36
CA SER A 4 0.93 15.60 11.67
C SER A 4 0.97 14.36 12.54
N ASP A 5 1.07 14.53 13.84
CA ASP A 5 1.13 13.35 14.70
C ASP A 5 -0.14 12.56 14.67
N ALA A 6 -1.26 13.21 14.71
CA ALA A 6 -2.51 12.51 14.68
C ALA A 6 -2.71 11.87 13.33
N GLN A 7 -2.18 12.47 12.30
CA GLN A 7 -2.41 11.95 10.97
C GLN A 7 -1.55 10.77 10.64
N THR A 8 -0.41 10.64 11.28
CA THR A 8 0.46 9.52 10.96
C THR A 8 -0.19 8.19 11.30
N SER A 9 -1.14 8.17 12.24
CA SER A 9 -1.78 6.92 12.58
C SER A 9 -2.70 6.42 11.47
N ASN A 10 -3.05 7.29 10.51
CA ASN A 10 -3.90 6.89 9.41
C ASN A 10 -3.11 6.58 8.15
N ARG A 11 -1.83 6.50 8.25
CA ARG A 11 -0.99 6.26 7.08
C ARG A 11 -0.49 4.83 7.09
N ALA A 12 -0.34 4.28 5.90
CA ALA A 12 0.08 2.89 5.75
C ALA A 12 1.04 2.78 4.57
N ILE A 13 1.83 1.73 4.62
CA ILE A 13 2.78 1.42 3.55
C ILE A 13 2.31 0.14 2.87
N ILE A 14 2.18 0.19 1.55
CA ILE A 14 1.83 -0.97 0.76
C ILE A 14 3.06 -1.37 -0.05
N THR A 15 3.45 -2.62 0.04
CA THR A 15 4.57 -3.13 -0.75
C THR A 15 4.06 -4.25 -1.65
N VAL A 16 4.39 -4.16 -2.93
CA VAL A 16 4.01 -5.17 -3.92
C VAL A 16 5.28 -5.75 -4.51
N LEU A 17 5.34 -7.07 -4.58
CA LEU A 17 6.49 -7.76 -5.12
C LEU A 17 6.02 -8.92 -5.98
N GLY A 18 6.53 -9.03 -7.19
CA GLY A 18 6.15 -10.12 -8.07
C GLY A 18 6.72 -9.95 -9.45
N SER A 19 6.29 -10.81 -10.35
CA SER A 19 6.68 -10.67 -11.73
C SER A 19 5.95 -9.48 -12.34
N ASP A 20 6.58 -8.84 -13.30
CA ASP A 20 5.95 -7.72 -13.98
C ASP A 20 4.66 -8.18 -14.62
N CYS A 21 3.58 -7.54 -14.26
CA CYS A 21 2.26 -7.93 -14.70
C CYS A 21 1.46 -6.67 -15.02
N PRO A 22 0.96 -6.53 -16.24
CA PRO A 22 0.17 -5.36 -16.57
C PRO A 22 -1.04 -5.26 -15.65
N GLY A 23 -1.35 -4.05 -15.26
CA GLY A 23 -2.54 -3.80 -14.47
C GLY A 23 -2.36 -3.85 -12.97
N ILE A 24 -1.17 -4.18 -12.48
CA ILE A 24 -0.95 -4.21 -11.02
C ILE A 24 -1.23 -2.84 -10.42
N VAL A 25 -0.65 -1.80 -11.01
CA VAL A 25 -0.82 -0.46 -10.46
C VAL A 25 -2.28 -0.04 -10.52
N ALA A 26 -2.94 -0.34 -11.63
CA ALA A 26 -4.35 0.02 -11.77
C ALA A 26 -5.21 -0.71 -10.75
N ALA A 27 -4.96 -1.99 -10.53
CA ALA A 27 -5.76 -2.77 -9.59
C ALA A 27 -5.59 -2.27 -8.17
N VAL A 28 -4.34 -2.03 -7.77
CA VAL A 28 -4.08 -1.56 -6.41
C VAL A 28 -4.64 -0.16 -6.20
N SER A 29 -4.42 0.72 -7.19
CA SER A 29 -4.95 2.09 -7.11
C SER A 29 -6.46 2.09 -7.06
N GLY A 30 -7.11 1.20 -7.82
CA GLY A 30 -8.56 1.10 -7.80
C GLY A 30 -9.09 0.68 -6.46
N ALA A 31 -8.42 -0.29 -5.84
CA ALA A 31 -8.82 -0.72 -4.50
C ALA A 31 -8.70 0.41 -3.49
N LEU A 32 -7.64 1.20 -3.61
CA LEU A 32 -7.46 2.34 -2.72
C LEU A 32 -8.53 3.40 -2.94
N ALA A 33 -8.85 3.66 -4.20
CA ALA A 33 -9.85 4.67 -4.52
C ALA A 33 -11.21 4.29 -3.97
N GLU A 34 -11.55 3.01 -4.03
CA GLU A 34 -12.82 2.55 -3.50
C GLU A 34 -12.94 2.76 -2.00
N ARG A 35 -11.82 2.79 -1.32
CA ARG A 35 -11.81 2.96 0.12
C ARG A 35 -11.43 4.37 0.53
N GLU A 36 -11.45 5.29 -0.44
CA GLU A 36 -11.13 6.69 -0.17
C GLU A 36 -9.74 6.89 0.43
N ALA A 37 -8.83 6.01 0.09
CA ALA A 37 -7.45 6.16 0.50
C ALA A 37 -6.72 7.01 -0.53
N ASN A 38 -5.80 7.82 -0.05
CA ASN A 38 -5.08 8.75 -0.89
C ASN A 38 -3.63 8.31 -1.01
N ILE A 39 -3.10 8.29 -2.23
CA ILE A 39 -1.71 7.93 -2.42
C ILE A 39 -0.86 9.16 -2.22
N LEU A 40 0.02 9.13 -1.24
CA LEU A 40 0.89 10.25 -0.94
C LEU A 40 2.21 10.15 -1.66
N ASP A 41 2.67 8.94 -1.90
CA ASP A 41 3.96 8.74 -2.56
C ASP A 41 3.96 7.33 -3.14
N ILE A 42 4.73 7.14 -4.21
CA ILE A 42 4.81 5.84 -4.84
C ILE A 42 6.20 5.71 -5.47
N SER A 43 6.78 4.53 -5.32
CA SER A 43 8.06 4.22 -5.92
C SER A 43 7.97 2.83 -6.52
N GLN A 44 8.46 2.64 -7.72
CA GLN A 44 8.43 1.33 -8.34
C GLN A 44 9.71 1.08 -9.10
N THR A 45 10.09 -0.16 -9.16
CA THR A 45 11.32 -0.58 -9.80
C THR A 45 11.09 -1.93 -10.47
N ILE A 46 11.67 -2.10 -11.64
CA ILE A 46 11.66 -3.38 -12.31
C ILE A 46 13.11 -3.80 -12.48
N LEU A 47 13.46 -4.96 -11.93
CA LEU A 47 14.81 -5.45 -12.01
C LEU A 47 14.76 -6.89 -12.51
N GLN A 48 15.21 -7.10 -13.75
CA GLN A 48 15.25 -8.44 -14.34
C GLN A 48 13.92 -9.18 -14.22
N GLY A 49 12.84 -8.47 -14.54
CA GLY A 49 11.52 -9.07 -14.51
C GLY A 49 10.84 -9.09 -13.17
N ILE A 50 11.52 -8.63 -12.12
CA ILE A 50 10.91 -8.55 -10.80
C ILE A 50 10.40 -7.14 -10.60
N PHE A 51 9.10 -7.03 -10.36
CA PHE A 51 8.44 -5.75 -10.14
C PHE A 51 8.32 -5.51 -8.64
N THR A 52 8.75 -4.35 -8.19
CA THR A 52 8.64 -3.95 -6.80
C THR A 52 8.01 -2.57 -6.74
N MET A 53 7.00 -2.42 -5.91
CA MET A 53 6.32 -1.13 -5.75
C MET A 53 6.09 -0.90 -4.27
N THR A 54 6.37 0.33 -3.83
CA THR A 54 6.10 0.75 -2.47
C THR A 54 5.27 2.01 -2.53
N MET A 55 4.17 2.02 -1.80
CA MET A 55 3.27 3.16 -1.78
C MET A 55 3.04 3.62 -0.35
N LEU A 56 3.08 4.93 -0.15
CA LEU A 56 2.66 5.53 1.10
C LEU A 56 1.26 6.06 0.87
N VAL A 57 0.32 5.60 1.69
CA VAL A 57 -1.07 5.99 1.51
C VAL A 57 -1.63 6.55 2.81
N GLU A 58 -2.64 7.39 2.66
CA GLU A 58 -3.36 7.94 3.80
C GLU A 58 -4.78 7.42 3.72
N LEU A 59 -5.23 6.77 4.78
CA LEU A 59 -6.57 6.21 4.81
C LEU A 59 -7.57 7.27 5.22
N GLY A 60 -8.74 7.24 4.59
CA GLY A 60 -9.81 8.14 4.97
C GLY A 60 -10.36 7.78 6.34
N GLU A 61 -11.12 8.69 6.91
CA GLU A 61 -11.68 8.47 8.23
C GLU A 61 -12.60 7.27 8.29
N SER A 62 -13.31 7.03 7.20
CA SER A 62 -14.24 5.91 7.17
C SER A 62 -13.59 4.62 6.71
N ALA A 63 -12.34 4.66 6.30
CA ALA A 63 -11.69 3.48 5.80
C ALA A 63 -11.18 2.65 6.96
N GLU A 64 -11.34 1.34 6.85
CA GLU A 64 -10.84 0.43 7.86
C GLU A 64 -9.62 -0.30 7.32
N PHE A 65 -8.61 -0.34 8.15
CA PHE A 65 -7.36 -0.99 7.77
C PHE A 65 -7.60 -2.47 7.41
N SER A 66 -8.42 -3.15 8.18
CA SER A 66 -8.65 -4.56 7.93
C SER A 66 -9.40 -4.82 6.64
N GLU A 67 -10.31 -3.92 6.27
CA GLU A 67 -11.02 -4.07 5.01
C GLU A 67 -10.08 -3.89 3.84
N LEU A 68 -9.22 -2.91 3.92
CA LEU A 68 -8.25 -2.68 2.86
C LEU A 68 -7.28 -3.86 2.76
N LYS A 69 -6.87 -4.39 3.90
CA LYS A 69 -5.98 -5.52 3.90
C LYS A 69 -6.63 -6.73 3.23
N GLY A 70 -7.91 -6.96 3.51
CA GLY A 70 -8.62 -8.07 2.88
C GLY A 70 -8.71 -7.91 1.38
N LYS A 71 -8.99 -6.69 0.92
CA LYS A 71 -9.07 -6.43 -0.51
C LYS A 71 -7.71 -6.64 -1.18
N LEU A 72 -6.65 -6.18 -0.54
CA LEU A 72 -5.32 -6.35 -1.11
C LEU A 72 -4.90 -7.81 -1.10
N ASP A 73 -5.30 -8.57 -0.09
CA ASP A 73 -5.03 -10.00 -0.08
C ASP A 73 -5.72 -10.70 -1.24
N ASP A 74 -6.95 -10.30 -1.54
CA ASP A 74 -7.67 -10.86 -2.68
C ASP A 74 -6.94 -10.53 -3.98
N LEU A 75 -6.45 -9.31 -4.10
CA LEU A 75 -5.71 -8.93 -5.30
C LEU A 75 -4.39 -9.69 -5.40
N SER A 76 -3.77 -9.93 -4.27
CA SER A 76 -2.53 -10.69 -4.24
C SER A 76 -2.74 -12.07 -4.85
N GLU A 77 -3.82 -12.73 -4.47
CA GLU A 77 -4.15 -14.02 -5.02
C GLU A 77 -4.51 -13.94 -6.49
N SER A 78 -5.33 -12.96 -6.82
CA SER A 78 -5.84 -12.82 -8.16
C SER A 78 -4.75 -12.50 -9.18
N LEU A 79 -3.80 -11.67 -8.78
CA LEU A 79 -2.74 -11.23 -9.68
C LEU A 79 -1.48 -12.09 -9.57
N GLY A 80 -1.41 -12.95 -8.58
CA GLY A 80 -0.23 -13.77 -8.40
C GLY A 80 0.99 -13.00 -7.94
N VAL A 81 0.77 -11.94 -7.16
CA VAL A 81 1.86 -11.13 -6.62
C VAL A 81 1.75 -11.09 -5.10
N GLN A 82 2.81 -10.68 -4.45
CA GLN A 82 2.81 -10.56 -3.00
C GLN A 82 2.54 -9.13 -2.63
N ILE A 83 1.51 -8.88 -1.86
CA ILE A 83 1.14 -7.54 -1.43
C ILE A 83 1.11 -7.53 0.10
N THR A 84 1.83 -6.59 0.70
CA THR A 84 1.79 -6.42 2.15
C THR A 84 1.29 -5.03 2.48
N LEU A 85 0.59 -4.92 3.58
CA LEU A 85 0.05 -3.65 4.07
C LEU A 85 0.43 -3.52 5.53
N GLN A 86 1.09 -2.42 5.88
CA GLN A 86 1.48 -2.17 7.26
C GLN A 86 1.21 -0.72 7.60
N ARG A 87 0.86 -0.45 8.85
CA ARG A 87 0.75 0.93 9.28
C ARG A 87 2.11 1.58 9.23
N GLU A 88 2.13 2.86 8.93
CA GLU A 88 3.38 3.58 8.75
C GLU A 88 4.28 3.50 9.98
N ASP A 89 3.69 3.66 11.15
CA ASP A 89 4.49 3.66 12.37
C ASP A 89 5.12 2.29 12.61
N VAL A 90 4.39 1.21 12.32
CA VAL A 90 4.94 -0.13 12.46
C VAL A 90 6.04 -0.36 11.44
N PHE A 91 5.83 0.07 10.21
CA PHE A 91 6.82 -0.09 9.16
C PHE A 91 8.11 0.64 9.53
N ARG A 92 8.00 1.87 10.00
CA ARG A 92 9.18 2.65 10.37
C ARG A 92 9.91 2.03 11.55
N TYR A 93 9.16 1.47 12.48
CA TYR A 93 9.77 0.81 13.62
C TYR A 93 10.62 -0.38 13.18
N MET A 94 10.10 -1.15 12.25
CA MET A 94 10.79 -2.35 11.77
C MET A 94 12.02 -2.03 10.94
N TYR A 95 11.99 -0.91 10.22
CA TYR A 95 13.06 -0.59 9.29
C TYR A 95 13.93 0.59 9.70
N ARG A 96 13.83 1.03 10.92
CA ARG A 96 14.70 2.13 11.32
C ARG A 96 16.08 1.60 11.61
N LEU A 97 17.04 2.42 11.35
CA LEU A 97 18.45 2.02 11.50
C LEU A 97 19.14 2.72 12.66
#